data_0a4cdd45ce5a11aafc12cc1e3ba13a53
#
_entry.id   0a4cdd45ce5a11aafc12cc1e3ba13a53
#
_cell.length_a   1.000
_cell.length_b   1.000
_cell.length_c   1.000
_cell.angle_alpha   90.00
_cell.angle_beta   90.00
_cell.angle_gamma   90.00
#
_symmetry.space_group_name_H-M   'P 1'
#
loop_
_entity.id
_entity.type
_entity.pdbx_description
1 polymer ?
#
loop_
_entity_poly.entity_id
_entity_poly.type
_entity_poly.pdbx_seq_one_letter_code
_entity_poly.pdbx_strand_id
1 'polypeptide(L)'
;KPTRYITQKDFAKIKGLDETAIMKIIDSYPEGWQRSQMRRSVRELISDLHDLGTKDKPKQFFAFLEYRMDYLLWLKDWCDYTGSIYADMLDIYKALKEEAMQNDTMEDWFREVKELQRILEEKKKKKSSDDEKGVKLTTFHSSKGLEWTTVYMIYANEGSTPSRKAETDADIEEERRMFYVAMTR
;
A
#
# COMPACT_ATOMS: atom_id res chain seq x y z
N LYS A 1 -12.16 -1.94 6.37
CA LYS A 1 -13.14 -2.44 5.42
C LYS A 1 -14.35 -1.52 5.28
N PRO A 2 -14.74 -1.11 4.07
CA PRO A 2 -15.68 -0.02 3.81
C PRO A 2 -17.07 -0.24 4.42
N THR A 3 -17.60 -1.42 4.36
CA THR A 3 -18.99 -1.71 4.78
C THR A 3 -19.14 -2.03 6.26
N ARG A 4 -18.14 -1.75 7.09
CA ARG A 4 -18.18 -2.09 8.52
C ARG A 4 -18.82 -0.99 9.39
N TYR A 5 -19.17 0.16 8.81
CA TYR A 5 -19.82 1.29 9.48
C TYR A 5 -19.06 1.86 10.68
N ILE A 6 -17.76 1.54 10.82
CA ILE A 6 -16.88 2.03 11.88
C ILE A 6 -15.90 3.02 11.27
N THR A 7 -15.82 4.21 11.84
CA THR A 7 -14.93 5.26 11.36
C THR A 7 -13.51 5.09 11.90
N GLN A 8 -12.54 5.69 11.21
CA GLN A 8 -11.16 5.73 11.69
C GLN A 8 -11.05 6.39 13.07
N LYS A 9 -11.92 7.38 13.38
CA LYS A 9 -11.98 8.03 14.69
C LYS A 9 -12.44 7.07 15.80
N ASP A 10 -13.33 6.13 15.48
CA ASP A 10 -13.76 5.11 16.42
C ASP A 10 -12.64 4.10 16.70
N PHE A 11 -11.92 3.68 15.65
CA PHE A 11 -10.74 2.81 15.81
C PHE A 11 -9.62 3.47 16.61
N ALA A 12 -9.39 4.77 16.48
CA ALA A 12 -8.36 5.48 17.24
C ALA A 12 -8.58 5.46 18.76
N LYS A 13 -9.81 5.17 19.21
CA LYS A 13 -10.16 5.03 20.63
C LYS A 13 -9.87 3.62 21.18
N ILE A 14 -9.54 2.67 20.30
CA ILE A 14 -9.35 1.26 20.65
C ILE A 14 -7.86 0.96 20.65
N LYS A 15 -7.34 0.48 21.77
CA LYS A 15 -5.98 -0.04 21.86
C LYS A 15 -6.00 -1.54 21.58
N GLY A 16 -5.75 -1.91 20.31
CA GLY A 16 -5.78 -3.31 19.87
C GLY A 16 -7.17 -3.79 19.43
N LEU A 17 -7.27 -5.07 19.05
CA LEU A 17 -8.51 -5.73 18.65
C LEU A 17 -9.25 -6.28 19.88
N ASP A 18 -9.69 -5.39 20.77
CA ASP A 18 -10.56 -5.77 21.90
C ASP A 18 -12.03 -5.70 21.47
N GLU A 19 -12.64 -6.86 21.27
CA GLU A 19 -14.06 -6.98 20.91
C GLU A 19 -14.96 -6.22 21.89
N THR A 20 -14.66 -6.30 23.19
CA THR A 20 -15.47 -5.65 24.24
C THR A 20 -15.42 -4.12 24.10
N ALA A 21 -14.25 -3.55 23.80
CA ALA A 21 -14.08 -2.12 23.60
C ALA A 21 -14.80 -1.66 22.32
N ILE A 22 -14.72 -2.43 21.25
CA ILE A 22 -15.42 -2.15 19.98
C ILE A 22 -16.93 -2.18 20.19
N MET A 23 -17.45 -3.20 20.90
CA MET A 23 -18.88 -3.31 21.17
C MET A 23 -19.40 -2.16 22.03
N LYS A 24 -18.65 -1.69 23.03
CA LYS A 24 -19.01 -0.50 23.82
C LYS A 24 -19.14 0.76 22.96
N ILE A 25 -18.26 0.95 21.97
CA ILE A 25 -18.36 2.07 21.05
C ILE A 25 -19.63 1.97 20.21
N ILE A 26 -19.94 0.78 19.68
CA ILE A 26 -21.17 0.55 18.90
C ILE A 26 -22.40 0.79 19.76
N ASP A 27 -22.36 0.39 21.01
CA ASP A 27 -23.48 0.55 21.96
C ASP A 27 -23.74 2.02 22.34
N SER A 28 -22.77 2.90 22.13
CA SER A 28 -22.94 4.35 22.27
C SER A 28 -23.76 5.01 21.14
N TYR A 29 -23.96 4.33 20.01
CA TYR A 29 -24.84 4.81 18.94
C TYR A 29 -26.30 4.59 19.29
N PRO A 30 -27.22 5.43 18.78
CA PRO A 30 -28.67 5.25 19.00
C PRO A 30 -29.15 3.86 18.55
N GLU A 31 -30.12 3.32 19.25
CA GLU A 31 -30.75 2.06 18.84
C GLU A 31 -31.43 2.19 17.48
N GLY A 32 -31.31 1.15 16.64
CA GLY A 32 -31.89 1.14 15.32
C GLY A 32 -31.15 0.24 14.34
N TRP A 33 -31.58 0.33 13.08
CA TRP A 33 -31.03 -0.48 11.99
C TRP A 33 -29.52 -0.30 11.86
N GLN A 34 -29.02 0.94 11.92
CA GLN A 34 -27.59 1.22 11.77
C GLN A 34 -26.75 0.54 12.85
N ARG A 35 -27.14 0.65 14.13
CA ARG A 35 -26.43 -0.02 15.24
C ARG A 35 -26.43 -1.53 15.09
N SER A 36 -27.55 -2.11 14.64
CA SER A 36 -27.66 -3.56 14.40
C SER A 36 -26.72 -4.01 13.28
N GLN A 37 -26.64 -3.26 12.19
CA GLN A 37 -25.70 -3.52 11.08
C GLN A 37 -24.24 -3.40 11.53
N MET A 38 -23.91 -2.36 12.31
CA MET A 38 -22.56 -2.18 12.86
C MET A 38 -22.15 -3.39 13.73
N ARG A 39 -23.02 -3.83 14.64
CA ARG A 39 -22.76 -5.01 15.49
C ARG A 39 -22.50 -6.26 14.66
N ARG A 40 -23.34 -6.53 13.65
CA ARG A 40 -23.18 -7.68 12.78
C ARG A 40 -21.86 -7.60 11.99
N SER A 41 -21.61 -6.49 11.34
CA SER A 41 -20.40 -6.28 10.52
C SER A 41 -19.11 -6.39 11.35
N VAL A 42 -19.11 -5.92 12.59
CA VAL A 42 -17.95 -6.03 13.48
C VAL A 42 -17.70 -7.46 13.91
N ARG A 43 -18.74 -8.21 14.27
CA ARG A 43 -18.57 -9.63 14.61
C ARG A 43 -18.03 -10.43 13.44
N GLU A 44 -18.55 -10.18 12.24
CA GLU A 44 -18.03 -10.80 11.02
C GLU A 44 -16.56 -10.42 10.79
N LEU A 45 -16.19 -9.13 10.97
CA LEU A 45 -14.81 -8.68 10.85
C LEU A 45 -13.88 -9.36 11.87
N ILE A 46 -14.28 -9.45 13.14
CA ILE A 46 -13.49 -10.10 14.18
C ILE A 46 -13.28 -11.57 13.86
N SER A 47 -14.34 -12.27 13.42
CA SER A 47 -14.25 -13.65 12.96
C SER A 47 -13.31 -13.79 11.77
N ASP A 48 -13.46 -12.94 10.76
CA ASP A 48 -12.60 -12.95 9.56
C ASP A 48 -11.12 -12.67 9.92
N LEU A 49 -10.85 -11.74 10.84
CA LEU A 49 -9.49 -11.45 11.29
C LEU A 49 -8.88 -12.60 12.12
N HIS A 50 -9.69 -13.25 12.94
CA HIS A 50 -9.25 -14.45 13.66
C HIS A 50 -8.90 -15.57 12.68
N ASP A 51 -9.79 -15.85 11.73
CA ASP A 51 -9.57 -16.87 10.70
C ASP A 51 -8.35 -16.53 9.82
N LEU A 52 -8.16 -15.26 9.47
CA LEU A 52 -6.98 -14.80 8.73
C LEU A 52 -5.69 -15.04 9.52
N GLY A 53 -5.71 -14.78 10.84
CA GLY A 53 -4.58 -15.04 11.74
C GLY A 53 -4.17 -16.51 11.81
N THR A 54 -5.05 -17.45 11.41
CA THR A 54 -4.72 -18.88 11.31
C THR A 54 -4.04 -19.26 9.99
N LYS A 55 -3.97 -18.34 9.00
CA LYS A 55 -3.40 -18.61 7.67
C LYS A 55 -1.89 -18.34 7.69
N ASP A 56 -1.14 -19.35 8.07
CA ASP A 56 0.32 -19.26 8.17
C ASP A 56 1.03 -19.14 6.80
N LYS A 57 0.48 -19.81 5.76
CA LYS A 57 1.07 -19.79 4.42
C LYS A 57 0.63 -18.58 3.62
N PRO A 58 1.55 -17.86 2.93
CA PRO A 58 1.22 -16.70 2.11
C PRO A 58 0.09 -16.95 1.11
N LYS A 59 0.11 -18.09 0.43
CA LYS A 59 -0.95 -18.47 -0.52
C LYS A 59 -2.33 -18.51 0.14
N GLN A 60 -2.44 -19.07 1.34
CA GLN A 60 -3.72 -19.16 2.06
C GLN A 60 -4.17 -17.80 2.58
N PHE A 61 -3.22 -17.00 3.07
CA PHE A 61 -3.48 -15.65 3.57
C PHE A 61 -4.03 -14.74 2.45
N PHE A 62 -3.37 -14.67 1.31
CA PHE A 62 -3.81 -13.82 0.20
C PHE A 62 -5.11 -14.35 -0.44
N ALA A 63 -5.29 -15.66 -0.55
CA ALA A 63 -6.56 -16.23 -1.01
C ALA A 63 -7.71 -15.84 -0.07
N PHE A 64 -7.51 -15.87 1.25
CA PHE A 64 -8.52 -15.45 2.20
C PHE A 64 -8.85 -13.95 2.06
N LEU A 65 -7.84 -13.09 1.91
CA LEU A 65 -8.04 -11.66 1.66
C LEU A 65 -8.87 -11.41 0.40
N GLU A 66 -8.53 -12.10 -0.70
CA GLU A 66 -9.17 -11.90 -2.00
C GLU A 66 -10.62 -12.40 -2.01
N TYR A 67 -10.84 -13.65 -1.57
CA TYR A 67 -12.13 -14.33 -1.76
C TYR A 67 -13.07 -14.20 -0.56
N ARG A 68 -12.57 -14.16 0.67
CA ARG A 68 -13.41 -14.05 1.86
C ARG A 68 -13.64 -12.62 2.30
N MET A 69 -12.61 -11.78 2.18
CA MET A 69 -12.67 -10.39 2.62
C MET A 69 -12.96 -9.40 1.49
N ASP A 70 -13.09 -9.85 0.25
CA ASP A 70 -13.34 -9.02 -0.94
C ASP A 70 -12.36 -7.83 -1.03
N TYR A 71 -11.08 -8.07 -0.69
CA TYR A 71 -10.10 -7.00 -0.57
C TYR A 71 -9.90 -6.22 -1.86
N LEU A 72 -9.88 -6.90 -3.02
CA LEU A 72 -9.68 -6.24 -4.30
C LEU A 72 -10.88 -5.37 -4.70
N LEU A 73 -12.10 -5.79 -4.37
CA LEU A 73 -13.28 -4.96 -4.56
C LEU A 73 -13.21 -3.71 -3.68
N TRP A 74 -12.84 -3.89 -2.41
CA TRP A 74 -12.62 -2.75 -1.51
C TRP A 74 -11.51 -1.82 -2.00
N LEU A 75 -10.41 -2.35 -2.53
CA LEU A 75 -9.32 -1.55 -3.06
C LEU A 75 -9.78 -0.67 -4.24
N LYS A 76 -10.62 -1.23 -5.11
CA LYS A 76 -11.23 -0.49 -6.21
C LYS A 76 -12.11 0.65 -5.70
N ASP A 77 -13.05 0.36 -4.79
CA ASP A 77 -13.92 1.37 -4.19
C ASP A 77 -13.11 2.48 -3.49
N TRP A 78 -12.01 2.10 -2.82
CA TRP A 78 -11.12 3.05 -2.17
C TRP A 78 -10.40 3.94 -3.19
N CYS A 79 -9.94 3.39 -4.31
CA CYS A 79 -9.33 4.16 -5.39
C CYS A 79 -10.31 5.16 -5.99
N ASP A 80 -11.54 4.73 -6.27
CA ASP A 80 -12.61 5.60 -6.79
C ASP A 80 -12.92 6.75 -5.81
N TYR A 81 -12.94 6.47 -4.51
CA TYR A 81 -13.16 7.49 -3.48
C TYR A 81 -11.99 8.48 -3.34
N THR A 82 -10.75 8.03 -3.48
CA THR A 82 -9.54 8.86 -3.28
C THR A 82 -9.01 9.51 -4.55
N GLY A 83 -9.55 9.15 -5.72
CA GLY A 83 -9.03 9.56 -7.02
C GLY A 83 -7.69 8.88 -7.37
N SER A 84 -7.37 7.75 -6.72
CA SER A 84 -6.16 6.97 -7.00
C SER A 84 -6.39 6.05 -8.19
N ILE A 85 -5.34 5.78 -8.98
CA ILE A 85 -5.43 4.87 -10.12
C ILE A 85 -5.43 3.43 -9.61
N TYR A 86 -6.53 2.71 -9.82
CA TYR A 86 -6.68 1.32 -9.36
C TYR A 86 -5.60 0.40 -9.92
N ALA A 87 -5.20 0.58 -11.19
CA ALA A 87 -4.16 -0.24 -11.81
C ALA A 87 -2.82 -0.12 -11.06
N ASP A 88 -2.43 1.08 -10.64
CA ASP A 88 -1.19 1.30 -9.88
C ASP A 88 -1.24 0.63 -8.50
N MET A 89 -2.38 0.74 -7.81
CA MET A 89 -2.56 0.09 -6.52
C MET A 89 -2.61 -1.44 -6.63
N LEU A 90 -3.19 -1.94 -7.70
CA LEU A 90 -3.22 -3.37 -7.99
C LEU A 90 -1.83 -3.92 -8.30
N ASP A 91 -0.99 -3.18 -9.03
CA ASP A 91 0.39 -3.56 -9.32
C ASP A 91 1.23 -3.62 -8.03
N ILE A 92 1.06 -2.64 -7.12
CA ILE A 92 1.68 -2.67 -5.78
C ILE A 92 1.21 -3.90 -5.00
N TYR A 93 -0.09 -4.18 -4.98
CA TYR A 93 -0.65 -5.34 -4.29
C TYR A 93 -0.08 -6.66 -4.83
N LYS A 94 0.03 -6.80 -6.16
CA LYS A 94 0.62 -7.98 -6.81
C LYS A 94 2.08 -8.16 -6.43
N ALA A 95 2.87 -7.07 -6.48
CA ALA A 95 4.27 -7.10 -6.09
C ALA A 95 4.46 -7.56 -4.64
N LEU A 96 3.67 -7.02 -3.70
CA LEU A 96 3.69 -7.46 -2.30
C LEU A 96 3.29 -8.93 -2.14
N LYS A 97 2.29 -9.38 -2.89
CA LYS A 97 1.87 -10.78 -2.88
C LYS A 97 2.97 -11.70 -3.42
N GLU A 98 3.60 -11.34 -4.55
CA GLU A 98 4.70 -12.11 -5.14
C GLU A 98 5.90 -12.20 -4.19
N GLU A 99 6.26 -11.11 -3.53
CA GLU A 99 7.34 -11.10 -2.54
C GLU A 99 7.00 -11.99 -1.33
N ALA A 100 5.78 -11.89 -0.81
CA ALA A 100 5.34 -12.75 0.28
C ALA A 100 5.42 -14.24 -0.08
N MET A 101 5.13 -14.60 -1.34
CA MET A 101 5.21 -15.99 -1.84
C MET A 101 6.63 -16.56 -1.86
N GLN A 102 7.67 -15.74 -1.71
CA GLN A 102 9.05 -16.21 -1.57
C GLN A 102 9.34 -16.77 -0.16
N ASN A 103 8.45 -16.52 0.78
CA ASN A 103 8.60 -16.91 2.17
C ASN A 103 7.79 -18.17 2.50
N ASP A 104 8.31 -18.99 3.42
CA ASP A 104 7.63 -20.20 3.87
C ASP A 104 6.40 -19.90 4.71
N THR A 105 6.46 -18.84 5.53
CA THR A 105 5.38 -18.42 6.41
C THR A 105 5.10 -16.91 6.32
N MET A 106 3.89 -16.50 6.72
CA MET A 106 3.55 -15.09 6.84
C MET A 106 4.36 -14.39 7.94
N GLU A 107 4.75 -15.11 8.99
CA GLU A 107 5.59 -14.58 10.05
C GLU A 107 6.99 -14.22 9.53
N ASP A 108 7.58 -15.06 8.70
CA ASP A 108 8.88 -14.80 8.08
C ASP A 108 8.81 -13.55 7.21
N TRP A 109 7.80 -13.44 6.35
CA TRP A 109 7.61 -12.26 5.53
C TRP A 109 7.41 -10.97 6.35
N PHE A 110 6.58 -10.99 7.39
CA PHE A 110 6.41 -9.83 8.26
C PHE A 110 7.69 -9.45 9.00
N ARG A 111 8.54 -10.41 9.34
CA ARG A 111 9.86 -10.16 9.93
C ARG A 111 10.78 -9.45 8.94
N GLU A 112 10.82 -9.91 7.70
CA GLU A 112 11.60 -9.27 6.63
C GLU A 112 11.13 -7.84 6.35
N VAL A 113 9.83 -7.62 6.25
CA VAL A 113 9.26 -6.27 6.06
C VAL A 113 9.63 -5.34 7.21
N LYS A 114 9.56 -5.79 8.45
CA LYS A 114 9.96 -5.01 9.62
C LYS A 114 11.45 -4.67 9.61
N GLU A 115 12.28 -5.63 9.25
CA GLU A 115 13.73 -5.40 9.15
C GLU A 115 14.07 -4.41 8.03
N LEU A 116 13.42 -4.52 6.87
CA LEU A 116 13.56 -3.56 5.79
C LEU A 116 13.14 -2.13 6.23
N GLN A 117 12.02 -2.01 6.93
CA GLN A 117 11.57 -0.73 7.48
C GLN A 117 12.62 -0.14 8.42
N ARG A 118 13.19 -0.94 9.33
CA ARG A 118 14.26 -0.52 10.25
C ARG A 118 15.49 0.00 9.50
N ILE A 119 15.95 -0.75 8.50
CA ILE A 119 17.10 -0.37 7.66
C ILE A 119 16.84 0.96 6.93
N LEU A 120 15.64 1.14 6.36
CA LEU A 120 15.24 2.36 5.67
C LEU A 120 15.20 3.57 6.62
N GLU A 121 14.69 3.39 7.83
CA GLU A 121 14.66 4.44 8.85
C GLU A 121 16.08 4.83 9.30
N GLU A 122 16.96 3.87 9.49
CA GLU A 122 18.36 4.13 9.84
C GLU A 122 19.09 4.88 8.74
N LYS A 123 18.87 4.50 7.46
CA LYS A 123 19.44 5.21 6.32
C LYS A 123 18.89 6.63 6.18
N LYS A 124 17.61 6.87 6.47
CA LYS A 124 17.06 8.24 6.49
C LYS A 124 17.67 9.13 7.57
N LYS A 125 18.06 8.56 8.71
CA LYS A 125 18.73 9.30 9.80
C LYS A 125 20.20 9.60 9.51
N LYS A 126 20.86 8.74 8.74
CA LYS A 126 22.21 9.00 8.25
C LYS A 126 22.07 9.93 7.06
N LYS A 127 22.51 11.21 7.20
CA LYS A 127 22.68 12.10 6.03
C LYS A 127 23.58 11.36 5.04
N SER A 128 23.10 11.13 3.82
CA SER A 128 23.92 10.57 2.76
C SER A 128 25.15 11.47 2.59
N SER A 129 26.32 10.99 2.92
CA SER A 129 27.56 11.59 2.45
C SER A 129 27.62 11.30 0.94
N ASP A 130 27.92 12.29 0.12
CA ASP A 130 28.05 12.16 -1.34
C ASP A 130 29.09 11.11 -1.78
N ASP A 131 29.89 10.60 -0.83
CA ASP A 131 30.96 9.63 -1.03
C ASP A 131 30.55 8.15 -0.85
N GLU A 132 29.28 7.83 -0.64
CA GLU A 132 28.87 6.43 -0.56
C GLU A 132 29.03 5.73 -1.93
N LYS A 133 29.98 4.79 -2.00
CA LYS A 133 30.13 3.90 -3.15
C LYS A 133 28.88 3.02 -3.29
N GLY A 134 28.19 3.12 -4.43
CA GLY A 134 27.01 2.33 -4.69
C GLY A 134 26.20 2.84 -5.88
N VAL A 135 25.13 2.13 -6.19
CA VAL A 135 24.17 2.57 -7.20
C VAL A 135 23.27 3.64 -6.60
N LYS A 136 23.25 4.83 -7.22
CA LYS A 136 22.35 5.91 -6.82
C LYS A 136 21.00 5.76 -7.53
N LEU A 137 19.93 5.65 -6.75
CA LEU A 137 18.55 5.69 -7.27
C LEU A 137 18.03 7.12 -7.17
N THR A 138 17.54 7.65 -8.27
CA THR A 138 17.02 9.03 -8.32
C THR A 138 15.80 9.11 -9.23
N THR A 139 14.94 10.10 -9.02
CA THR A 139 13.88 10.43 -9.96
C THR A 139 14.44 11.33 -11.07
N PHE A 140 13.73 11.42 -12.19
CA PHE A 140 14.11 12.32 -13.28
C PHE A 140 14.25 13.78 -12.79
N HIS A 141 13.33 14.26 -11.97
CA HIS A 141 13.40 15.59 -11.37
C HIS A 141 14.63 15.78 -10.48
N SER A 142 14.92 14.81 -9.63
CA SER A 142 16.06 14.89 -8.70
C SER A 142 17.41 14.73 -9.40
N SER A 143 17.44 14.21 -10.62
CA SER A 143 18.65 14.09 -11.44
C SER A 143 19.08 15.39 -12.11
N LYS A 144 18.23 16.43 -12.10
CA LYS A 144 18.53 17.71 -12.73
C LYS A 144 19.76 18.36 -12.12
N GLY A 145 20.78 18.63 -12.96
CA GLY A 145 22.06 19.24 -12.54
C GLY A 145 23.09 18.23 -12.01
N LEU A 146 22.78 16.93 -12.03
CA LEU A 146 23.74 15.87 -11.71
C LEU A 146 24.18 15.17 -13.01
N GLU A 147 25.34 14.55 -12.98
CA GLU A 147 25.91 13.82 -14.11
C GLU A 147 26.57 12.52 -13.62
N TRP A 148 26.46 11.44 -14.40
CA TRP A 148 27.05 10.14 -14.08
C TRP A 148 27.66 9.49 -15.33
N THR A 149 28.68 8.70 -15.13
CA THR A 149 29.34 7.96 -16.21
C THR A 149 28.41 6.94 -16.88
N THR A 150 27.46 6.39 -16.12
CA THR A 150 26.50 5.38 -16.60
C THR A 150 25.17 5.58 -15.93
N VAL A 151 24.11 5.64 -16.73
CA VAL A 151 22.72 5.82 -16.27
C VAL A 151 21.87 4.69 -16.85
N TYR A 152 21.08 4.07 -15.97
CA TYR A 152 20.07 3.10 -16.36
C TYR A 152 18.68 3.71 -16.10
N MET A 153 17.91 3.91 -17.14
CA MET A 153 16.51 4.32 -17.03
C MET A 153 15.62 3.09 -16.95
N ILE A 154 14.98 2.89 -15.82
CA ILE A 154 14.04 1.81 -15.59
C ILE A 154 12.60 2.31 -15.80
N TYR A 155 11.66 1.39 -16.10
CA TYR A 155 10.27 1.72 -16.34
C TYR A 155 10.02 2.75 -17.46
N ALA A 156 10.87 2.73 -18.50
CA ALA A 156 10.69 3.55 -19.71
C ALA A 156 9.67 2.89 -20.66
N ASN A 157 8.44 2.73 -20.20
CA ASN A 157 7.34 2.07 -20.91
C ASN A 157 6.03 2.79 -20.65
N GLU A 158 5.06 2.60 -21.54
CA GLU A 158 3.72 3.15 -21.41
C GLU A 158 3.10 2.92 -20.02
N GLY A 159 2.48 3.97 -19.48
CA GLY A 159 1.88 3.96 -18.16
C GLY A 159 2.83 4.26 -17.00
N SER A 160 4.16 4.25 -17.26
CA SER A 160 5.16 4.71 -16.30
C SER A 160 5.84 6.00 -16.80
N THR A 161 6.30 5.99 -18.05
CA THR A 161 6.84 7.17 -18.72
C THR A 161 6.42 7.11 -20.21
N PRO A 162 5.39 7.87 -20.63
CA PRO A 162 4.61 8.83 -19.83
C PRO A 162 3.74 8.17 -18.75
N SER A 163 3.49 8.93 -17.69
CA SER A 163 2.63 8.51 -16.57
C SER A 163 1.18 8.29 -17.04
N ARG A 164 0.46 7.33 -16.44
CA ARG A 164 -0.98 7.15 -16.64
C ARG A 164 -1.83 8.39 -16.29
N LYS A 165 -1.24 9.35 -15.57
CA LYS A 165 -1.89 10.63 -15.21
C LYS A 165 -1.70 11.71 -16.26
N ALA A 166 -0.83 11.52 -17.23
CA ALA A 166 -0.62 12.46 -18.34
C ALA A 166 -1.72 12.25 -19.38
N GLU A 167 -2.84 12.97 -19.22
CA GLU A 167 -4.04 12.82 -20.05
C GLU A 167 -4.13 13.86 -21.17
N THR A 168 -3.45 15.01 -21.01
CA THR A 168 -3.45 16.07 -22.00
C THR A 168 -2.15 16.08 -22.80
N ASP A 169 -2.20 16.65 -24.03
CA ASP A 169 -0.99 16.85 -24.85
C ASP A 169 0.07 17.67 -24.11
N ALA A 170 -0.34 18.61 -23.27
CA ALA A 170 0.58 19.41 -22.45
C ALA A 170 1.29 18.55 -21.37
N ASP A 171 0.56 17.64 -20.71
CA ASP A 171 1.13 16.73 -19.74
C ASP A 171 2.13 15.75 -20.39
N ILE A 172 1.76 15.20 -21.56
CA ILE A 172 2.61 14.30 -22.34
C ILE A 172 3.89 15.02 -22.76
N GLU A 173 3.78 16.28 -23.19
CA GLU A 173 4.95 17.09 -23.57
C GLU A 173 5.86 17.39 -22.37
N GLU A 174 5.31 17.61 -21.18
CA GLU A 174 6.10 17.77 -19.94
C GLU A 174 6.83 16.47 -19.58
N GLU A 175 6.15 15.32 -19.61
CA GLU A 175 6.76 14.01 -19.40
C GLU A 175 7.89 13.75 -20.42
N ARG A 176 7.69 14.13 -21.68
CA ARG A 176 8.72 14.03 -22.73
C ARG A 176 9.96 14.88 -22.41
N ARG A 177 9.77 16.09 -21.91
CA ARG A 177 10.88 16.97 -21.48
C ARG A 177 11.63 16.37 -20.30
N MET A 178 10.92 15.81 -19.33
CA MET A 178 11.53 15.15 -18.19
C MET A 178 12.33 13.91 -18.60
N PHE A 179 11.81 13.13 -19.54
CA PHE A 179 12.52 11.98 -20.09
C PHE A 179 13.79 12.40 -20.82
N TYR A 180 13.74 13.48 -21.62
CA TYR A 180 14.92 14.04 -22.28
C TYR A 180 15.98 14.48 -21.26
N VAL A 181 15.59 15.13 -20.17
CA VAL A 181 16.52 15.50 -19.08
C VAL A 181 17.20 14.25 -18.53
N ALA A 182 16.48 13.15 -18.30
CA ALA A 182 17.06 11.91 -17.80
C ALA A 182 18.06 11.28 -18.79
N MET A 183 17.76 11.30 -20.11
CA MET A 183 18.66 10.79 -21.15
C MET A 183 19.99 11.56 -21.26
N THR A 184 20.03 12.79 -20.83
CA THR A 184 21.22 13.65 -20.92
C THR A 184 22.08 13.67 -19.65
N ARG A 185 21.81 12.76 -18.70
CA ARG A 185 22.53 12.63 -17.42
C ARG A 185 23.53 11.50 -17.51
#